data_f874a0fdfafd1073816b2709ba98acb6
#
_entry.id   f874a0fdfafd1073816b2709ba98acb6
#
_cell.length_a   1.000
_cell.length_b   1.000
_cell.length_c   1.000
_cell.angle_alpha   90.00
_cell.angle_beta   90.00
_cell.angle_gamma   90.00
#
_symmetry.space_group_name_H-M   'P 1'
#
loop_
_entity.id
_entity.type
_entity.pdbx_description
1 polymer ?
#
loop_
_entity_poly.entity_id
_entity_poly.type
_entity_poly.pdbx_seq_one_letter_code
_entity_poly.pdbx_strand_id
1 'polypeptide(L)'
;MIDFETEYTPFKTTSHDWRTDIFDGLTFPPLGNPPNRKVLNVFQPDFCRPVQLRYNRTVSKFGFDMLHEYVLKLIDVEQCPQMDETCPEADKLDITKCLSAEIPTETVFLSKPHMYGHNSSLTNINFQPDFNKHESTIYFEPISGTPVRAQLRIQLSTNAWIDRLRLNPDGSTE
;
A
#
# COMPACT_ATOMS: atom_id res chain seq x y z
N MET A 1 -3.03 -29.45 -1.14
CA MET A 1 -2.10 -28.52 -0.46
C MET A 1 -1.38 -27.81 -1.58
N ILE A 2 -1.78 -26.57 -1.89
CA ILE A 2 -1.16 -25.80 -2.96
C ILE A 2 0.17 -25.32 -2.37
N ASP A 3 1.25 -25.70 -3.04
CA ASP A 3 2.59 -25.34 -2.63
C ASP A 3 2.83 -23.88 -3.04
N PHE A 4 2.58 -22.96 -2.12
CA PHE A 4 2.75 -21.53 -2.33
C PHE A 4 4.23 -21.11 -2.50
N GLU A 5 5.18 -22.04 -2.32
CA GLU A 5 6.61 -21.71 -2.36
C GLU A 5 7.21 -21.63 -3.75
N THR A 6 6.56 -22.17 -4.79
CA THR A 6 7.20 -22.29 -6.10
C THR A 6 6.68 -21.36 -7.19
N GLU A 7 5.49 -20.81 -7.09
CA GLU A 7 4.91 -20.02 -8.18
C GLU A 7 4.86 -18.49 -7.97
N TYR A 8 5.04 -17.99 -6.75
CA TYR A 8 4.87 -16.57 -6.44
C TYR A 8 6.01 -15.96 -5.63
N THR A 9 7.25 -16.25 -5.97
CA THR A 9 8.39 -15.45 -5.48
C THR A 9 8.92 -14.53 -6.58
N PRO A 10 8.26 -13.39 -6.88
CA PRO A 10 8.86 -12.37 -7.73
C PRO A 10 10.06 -11.70 -7.03
N PHE A 11 10.31 -12.00 -5.77
CA PHE A 11 11.33 -11.36 -4.95
C PHE A 11 12.48 -12.33 -4.68
N LYS A 12 13.54 -12.20 -5.47
CA LYS A 12 14.86 -12.75 -5.10
C LYS A 12 15.40 -11.89 -3.95
N THR A 13 15.16 -12.31 -2.73
CA THR A 13 15.72 -11.65 -1.55
C THR A 13 17.16 -12.07 -1.35
N THR A 14 18.03 -11.12 -1.42
CA THR A 14 19.50 -11.33 -1.33
C THR A 14 20.03 -11.18 0.07
N SER A 15 19.37 -11.31 1.15
CA SER A 15 20.05 -11.39 2.47
C SER A 15 19.24 -11.12 3.73
N HIS A 16 18.02 -10.63 3.64
CA HIS A 16 17.19 -10.46 4.83
C HIS A 16 15.95 -11.35 4.70
N ASP A 17 15.78 -12.29 5.61
CA ASP A 17 14.59 -13.13 5.63
C ASP A 17 13.42 -12.34 6.25
N TRP A 18 12.84 -11.46 5.42
CA TRP A 18 11.67 -10.67 5.80
C TRP A 18 10.44 -11.52 6.13
N ARG A 19 10.46 -12.83 5.81
CA ARG A 19 9.35 -13.77 6.07
C ARG A 19 9.07 -13.94 7.56
N THR A 20 10.08 -13.76 8.40
CA THR A 20 9.92 -13.91 9.85
C THR A 20 9.23 -12.73 10.53
N ASP A 21 9.19 -11.56 9.89
CA ASP A 21 8.66 -10.31 10.43
C ASP A 21 7.41 -9.80 9.68
N ILE A 22 6.76 -10.68 8.89
CA ILE A 22 5.54 -10.35 8.17
C ILE A 22 4.34 -10.98 8.85
N PHE A 23 3.32 -10.15 9.08
CA PHE A 23 2.03 -10.56 9.62
C PHE A 23 1.02 -10.86 8.52
N ASP A 24 0.03 -11.67 8.84
CA ASP A 24 -1.09 -12.01 7.95
C ASP A 24 -2.14 -10.91 7.83
N GLY A 25 -2.01 -9.83 8.63
CA GLY A 25 -2.95 -8.73 8.68
C GLY A 25 -4.17 -8.96 9.58
N LEU A 26 -4.32 -10.14 10.17
CA LEU A 26 -5.44 -10.50 11.05
C LEU A 26 -5.03 -10.55 12.51
N THR A 27 -3.83 -11.03 12.77
CA THR A 27 -3.32 -11.25 14.13
C THR A 27 -1.99 -10.53 14.32
N PHE A 28 -1.87 -9.83 15.44
CA PHE A 28 -0.67 -9.10 15.80
C PHE A 28 -0.33 -9.40 17.26
N PRO A 29 0.96 -9.40 17.62
CA PRO A 29 1.34 -9.52 19.02
C PRO A 29 0.93 -8.27 19.80
N PRO A 30 0.88 -8.30 21.14
CA PRO A 30 0.71 -7.12 21.96
C PRO A 30 1.68 -6.01 21.56
N LEU A 31 1.14 -4.83 21.31
CA LEU A 31 1.93 -3.69 20.81
C LEU A 31 2.53 -2.85 21.93
N GLY A 32 2.01 -3.01 23.17
CA GLY A 32 2.48 -2.27 24.34
C GLY A 32 2.10 -0.78 24.32
N ASN A 33 2.37 -0.10 25.45
CA ASN A 33 2.23 1.36 25.55
C ASN A 33 3.41 1.93 26.37
N PRO A 34 4.32 2.71 25.77
CA PRO A 34 4.38 3.10 24.35
C PRO A 34 4.56 1.90 23.40
N PRO A 35 4.25 2.06 22.10
CA PRO A 35 4.31 0.95 21.17
C PRO A 35 5.75 0.43 21.06
N ASN A 36 5.89 -0.88 21.25
CA ASN A 36 7.16 -1.58 21.13
C ASN A 36 7.53 -1.87 19.66
N ARG A 37 6.55 -1.76 18.76
CA ARG A 37 6.72 -1.90 17.31
C ARG A 37 6.14 -0.68 16.61
N LYS A 38 7.03 0.14 16.04
CA LYS A 38 6.63 1.31 15.27
C LYS A 38 6.29 0.98 13.82
N VAL A 39 6.75 -0.16 13.36
CA VAL A 39 6.55 -0.67 12.01
C VAL A 39 6.00 -2.08 12.10
N LEU A 40 4.94 -2.35 11.33
CA LEU A 40 4.37 -3.67 11.12
C LEU A 40 4.35 -3.93 9.62
N ASN A 41 5.03 -4.99 9.19
CA ASN A 41 4.99 -5.44 7.80
C ASN A 41 3.88 -6.47 7.65
N VAL A 42 2.98 -6.25 6.70
CA VAL A 42 1.79 -7.08 6.49
C VAL A 42 1.76 -7.56 5.05
N PHE A 43 1.66 -8.87 4.85
CA PHE A 43 1.45 -9.38 3.50
C PHE A 43 0.01 -9.14 3.07
N GLN A 44 -0.16 -8.50 1.92
CA GLN A 44 -1.46 -8.22 1.34
C GLN A 44 -1.65 -9.06 0.07
N PRO A 45 -2.47 -10.13 0.14
CA PRO A 45 -2.66 -11.04 -1.00
C PRO A 45 -3.16 -10.33 -2.26
N ASP A 46 -4.07 -9.36 -2.11
CA ASP A 46 -4.66 -8.62 -3.23
C ASP A 46 -3.62 -7.80 -4.02
N PHE A 47 -2.47 -7.53 -3.41
CA PHE A 47 -1.36 -6.80 -4.04
C PHE A 47 -0.16 -7.69 -4.30
N CYS A 48 -0.22 -8.98 -3.90
CA CYS A 48 0.85 -9.97 -3.97
C CYS A 48 2.18 -9.48 -3.38
N ARG A 49 2.12 -8.62 -2.36
CA ARG A 49 3.32 -8.05 -1.75
C ARG A 49 3.07 -7.60 -0.32
N PRO A 50 4.14 -7.43 0.46
CA PRO A 50 4.03 -6.79 1.77
C PRO A 50 3.76 -5.30 1.63
N VAL A 51 2.98 -4.79 2.57
CA VAL A 51 2.76 -3.37 2.83
C VAL A 51 3.22 -3.06 4.24
N GLN A 52 3.48 -1.80 4.52
CA GLN A 52 3.98 -1.38 5.82
C GLN A 52 2.95 -0.53 6.54
N LEU A 53 2.68 -0.86 7.81
CA LEU A 53 1.91 -0.03 8.71
C LEU A 53 2.87 0.67 9.66
N ARG A 54 2.87 2.00 9.67
CA ARG A 54 3.70 2.82 10.56
C ARG A 54 2.87 3.45 11.64
N TYR A 55 3.35 3.34 12.88
CA TYR A 55 2.74 4.03 14.02
C TYR A 55 2.71 5.53 13.78
N ASN A 56 1.54 6.12 13.95
CA ASN A 56 1.32 7.54 13.83
C ASN A 56 1.17 8.20 15.21
N ARG A 57 0.19 7.73 15.98
CA ARG A 57 -0.13 8.28 17.33
C ARG A 57 -1.03 7.37 18.12
N THR A 58 -1.17 7.69 19.41
CA THR A 58 -2.19 7.11 20.27
C THR A 58 -3.40 8.04 20.32
N VAL A 59 -4.60 7.46 20.25
CA VAL A 59 -5.86 8.20 20.23
C VAL A 59 -6.90 7.52 21.12
N SER A 60 -7.86 8.32 21.64
CA SER A 60 -9.08 7.81 22.29
C SER A 60 -10.23 7.91 21.29
N LYS A 61 -10.75 6.77 20.84
CA LYS A 61 -11.81 6.68 19.84
C LYS A 61 -12.62 5.39 19.99
N PHE A 62 -13.82 5.37 19.44
CA PHE A 62 -14.68 4.18 19.32
C PHE A 62 -15.03 3.53 20.67
N GLY A 63 -15.03 4.29 21.76
CA GLY A 63 -15.29 3.78 23.12
C GLY A 63 -14.07 3.15 23.80
N PHE A 64 -12.89 3.28 23.20
CA PHE A 64 -11.62 2.87 23.80
C PHE A 64 -10.85 4.10 24.27
N ASP A 65 -10.31 4.04 25.47
CA ASP A 65 -9.51 5.15 26.05
C ASP A 65 -8.17 5.28 25.33
N MET A 66 -7.68 4.17 24.77
CA MET A 66 -6.37 4.14 24.12
C MET A 66 -6.37 3.17 22.94
N LEU A 67 -6.10 3.71 21.76
CA LEU A 67 -5.84 2.94 20.54
C LEU A 67 -4.57 3.45 19.88
N HIS A 68 -3.79 2.57 19.31
CA HIS A 68 -2.68 2.93 18.44
C HIS A 68 -3.16 3.08 16.99
N GLU A 69 -3.01 4.28 16.44
CA GLU A 69 -3.29 4.56 15.04
C GLU A 69 -2.03 4.30 14.21
N TYR A 70 -2.15 3.42 13.25
CA TYR A 70 -1.13 3.15 12.25
C TYR A 70 -1.61 3.61 10.88
N VAL A 71 -0.67 4.08 10.07
CA VAL A 71 -0.92 4.52 8.69
C VAL A 71 -0.26 3.57 7.71
N LEU A 72 -0.95 3.30 6.61
CA LEU A 72 -0.44 2.47 5.53
C LEU A 72 0.64 3.23 4.75
N LYS A 73 1.76 2.56 4.52
CA LYS A 73 2.84 3.01 3.64
C LYS A 73 3.04 1.99 2.52
N LEU A 74 3.05 2.48 1.30
CA LEU A 74 3.37 1.69 0.13
C LEU A 74 4.90 1.69 -0.02
N ILE A 75 5.52 0.53 0.15
CA ILE A 75 6.96 0.39 0.08
C ILE A 75 7.31 -0.45 -1.14
N ASP A 76 8.24 0.07 -1.93
CA ASP A 76 8.82 -0.71 -3.01
C ASP A 76 9.92 -1.61 -2.43
N VAL A 77 9.58 -2.89 -2.27
CA VAL A 77 10.50 -3.89 -1.68
C VAL A 77 11.71 -4.18 -2.56
N GLU A 78 11.67 -3.87 -3.84
CA GLU A 78 12.83 -3.98 -4.73
C GLU A 78 13.85 -2.88 -4.43
N GLN A 79 13.36 -1.69 -4.06
CA GLN A 79 14.21 -0.56 -3.70
C GLN A 79 14.60 -0.56 -2.22
N CYS A 80 13.77 -1.13 -1.35
CA CYS A 80 14.00 -1.17 0.08
C CYS A 80 13.65 -2.55 0.67
N PRO A 81 14.49 -3.57 0.41
CA PRO A 81 14.20 -4.94 0.80
C PRO A 81 14.21 -5.18 2.32
N GLN A 82 14.86 -4.33 3.11
CA GLN A 82 14.87 -4.43 4.57
C GLN A 82 13.52 -4.13 5.22
N MET A 83 12.62 -3.42 4.52
CA MET A 83 11.27 -3.10 5.00
C MET A 83 11.24 -2.51 6.42
N ASP A 84 12.19 -1.64 6.76
CA ASP A 84 12.27 -0.95 8.04
C ASP A 84 11.64 0.46 8.00
N GLU A 85 11.76 1.20 9.10
CA GLU A 85 11.20 2.56 9.20
C GLU A 85 11.88 3.59 8.29
N THR A 86 13.06 3.28 7.75
CA THR A 86 13.84 4.18 6.89
C THR A 86 13.41 4.09 5.42
N CYS A 87 12.67 3.05 5.05
CA CYS A 87 12.20 2.86 3.69
C CYS A 87 11.35 4.04 3.22
N PRO A 88 11.67 4.65 2.07
CA PRO A 88 10.83 5.71 1.51
C PRO A 88 9.47 5.12 1.07
N GLU A 89 8.44 5.92 1.21
CA GLU A 89 7.13 5.57 0.64
C GLU A 89 7.16 5.77 -0.87
N ALA A 90 6.68 4.78 -1.61
CA ALA A 90 6.57 4.85 -3.06
C ALA A 90 5.31 5.62 -3.48
N ASP A 91 5.42 6.44 -4.52
CA ASP A 91 4.29 7.17 -5.10
C ASP A 91 3.23 6.20 -5.64
N LYS A 92 3.72 5.15 -6.28
CA LYS A 92 2.91 4.08 -6.86
C LYS A 92 3.71 2.78 -6.90
N LEU A 93 3.01 1.67 -6.82
CA LEU A 93 3.58 0.33 -6.94
C LEU A 93 3.00 -0.36 -8.17
N ASP A 94 3.84 -0.98 -8.97
CA ASP A 94 3.40 -1.83 -10.08
C ASP A 94 2.90 -3.16 -9.52
N ILE A 95 1.61 -3.44 -9.73
CA ILE A 95 0.96 -4.70 -9.34
C ILE A 95 0.47 -5.51 -10.55
N THR A 96 0.91 -5.16 -11.75
CA THR A 96 0.50 -5.81 -12.99
C THR A 96 0.65 -7.33 -12.93
N LYS A 97 1.80 -7.80 -12.43
CA LYS A 97 2.06 -9.24 -12.32
C LYS A 97 1.15 -9.98 -11.35
N CYS A 98 0.60 -9.27 -10.35
CA CYS A 98 -0.36 -9.83 -9.42
C CYS A 98 -1.74 -10.06 -10.05
N LEU A 99 -2.12 -9.16 -10.93
CA LEU A 99 -3.42 -9.17 -11.60
C LEU A 99 -3.38 -9.89 -12.95
N SER A 100 -2.23 -10.27 -13.44
CA SER A 100 -1.92 -10.53 -14.85
C SER A 100 -2.39 -11.86 -15.41
N ALA A 101 -3.09 -12.70 -14.68
CA ALA A 101 -3.63 -13.91 -15.29
C ALA A 101 -4.65 -13.60 -16.41
N GLU A 102 -5.27 -12.40 -16.40
CA GLU A 102 -6.37 -12.08 -17.30
C GLU A 102 -6.32 -10.67 -17.95
N ILE A 103 -5.37 -9.80 -17.56
CA ILE A 103 -5.24 -8.44 -18.12
C ILE A 103 -3.84 -8.25 -18.71
N PRO A 104 -3.58 -8.75 -19.92
CA PRO A 104 -2.19 -8.98 -20.36
C PRO A 104 -1.47 -7.78 -20.95
N THR A 105 -2.08 -6.64 -21.17
CA THR A 105 -1.46 -5.58 -22.01
C THR A 105 -1.25 -4.24 -21.30
N GLU A 106 -1.83 -4.03 -20.15
CA GLU A 106 -1.78 -2.72 -19.49
C GLU A 106 -1.11 -2.80 -18.12
N THR A 107 -0.23 -1.87 -17.82
CA THR A 107 0.38 -1.76 -16.51
C THR A 107 -0.63 -1.24 -15.50
N VAL A 108 -0.79 -1.93 -14.38
CA VAL A 108 -1.66 -1.53 -13.28
C VAL A 108 -0.82 -1.07 -12.10
N PHE A 109 -1.12 0.11 -11.61
CA PHE A 109 -0.45 0.72 -10.47
C PHE A 109 -1.38 0.85 -9.28
N LEU A 110 -0.85 0.57 -8.11
CA LEU A 110 -1.45 0.84 -6.81
C LEU A 110 -0.87 2.13 -6.24
N SER A 111 -1.70 3.04 -5.79
CA SER A 111 -1.29 4.28 -5.10
C SER A 111 -2.28 4.64 -3.98
N LYS A 112 -1.93 5.63 -3.18
CA LYS A 112 -2.93 6.31 -2.35
C LYS A 112 -3.83 7.19 -3.23
N PRO A 113 -5.08 7.47 -2.80
CA PRO A 113 -5.98 8.36 -3.54
C PRO A 113 -5.30 9.69 -3.84
N HIS A 114 -5.40 10.11 -5.09
CA HIS A 114 -4.78 11.34 -5.59
C HIS A 114 -3.26 11.42 -5.34
N MET A 115 -2.58 10.27 -5.23
CA MET A 115 -1.15 10.19 -4.89
C MET A 115 -0.82 10.95 -3.59
N TYR A 116 -1.72 10.86 -2.60
CA TYR A 116 -1.58 11.53 -1.32
C TYR A 116 -0.23 11.23 -0.67
N GLY A 117 0.41 12.28 -0.16
CA GLY A 117 1.72 12.18 0.52
C GLY A 117 2.93 12.42 -0.40
N HIS A 118 2.72 12.57 -1.69
CA HIS A 118 3.78 12.78 -2.67
C HIS A 118 3.62 14.11 -3.42
N ASN A 119 4.76 14.76 -3.68
CA ASN A 119 4.83 15.93 -4.56
C ASN A 119 4.78 15.47 -6.03
N SER A 120 3.68 14.88 -6.45
CA SER A 120 3.54 14.57 -7.86
C SER A 120 3.39 15.88 -8.64
N SER A 121 4.26 16.08 -9.60
CA SER A 121 4.18 17.17 -10.60
C SER A 121 3.00 16.99 -11.57
N LEU A 122 1.94 16.31 -11.16
CA LEU A 122 0.66 16.30 -11.83
C LEU A 122 -0.01 17.67 -11.63
N THR A 123 0.68 18.70 -12.12
CA THR A 123 0.47 20.12 -11.87
C THR A 123 -0.85 20.69 -12.44
N ASN A 124 -1.65 19.89 -13.11
CA ASN A 124 -2.86 20.38 -13.78
C ASN A 124 -4.16 20.03 -13.05
N ILE A 125 -4.10 19.34 -11.92
CA ILE A 125 -5.28 18.94 -11.16
C ILE A 125 -5.16 19.50 -9.75
N ASN A 126 -6.09 20.36 -9.38
CA ASN A 126 -6.12 21.04 -8.10
C ASN A 126 -6.54 20.07 -6.98
N PHE A 127 -5.70 19.06 -6.66
CA PHE A 127 -5.92 18.15 -5.55
C PHE A 127 -5.55 18.83 -4.24
N GLN A 128 -6.49 18.85 -3.32
CA GLN A 128 -6.22 19.27 -1.95
C GLN A 128 -6.00 18.01 -1.10
N PRO A 129 -4.76 17.76 -0.64
CA PRO A 129 -4.46 16.62 0.20
C PRO A 129 -5.16 16.78 1.56
N ASP A 130 -5.85 15.71 1.99
CA ASP A 130 -6.57 15.66 3.28
C ASP A 130 -6.33 14.28 3.92
N PHE A 131 -5.70 14.27 5.08
CA PHE A 131 -5.40 13.05 5.82
C PHE A 131 -6.67 12.21 6.06
N ASN A 132 -7.76 12.83 6.49
CA ASN A 132 -8.98 12.11 6.84
C ASN A 132 -9.67 11.47 5.63
N LYS A 133 -9.41 11.97 4.43
CA LYS A 133 -10.02 11.50 3.19
C LYS A 133 -9.12 10.55 2.40
N HIS A 134 -7.81 10.71 2.48
CA HIS A 134 -6.89 10.05 1.58
C HIS A 134 -5.95 9.06 2.28
N GLU A 135 -5.69 9.21 3.60
CA GLU A 135 -4.82 8.29 4.32
C GLU A 135 -5.55 7.01 4.71
N SER A 136 -4.89 5.88 4.56
CA SER A 136 -5.34 4.60 5.08
C SER A 136 -4.91 4.43 6.51
N THR A 137 -5.85 4.16 7.41
CA THR A 137 -5.59 4.07 8.85
C THR A 137 -6.12 2.77 9.43
N ILE A 138 -5.37 2.19 10.35
CA ILE A 138 -5.77 1.03 11.14
C ILE A 138 -5.56 1.37 12.61
N TYR A 139 -6.54 1.04 13.43
CA TYR A 139 -6.53 1.27 14.87
C TYR A 139 -6.41 -0.07 15.59
N PHE A 140 -5.42 -0.20 16.46
CA PHE A 140 -5.16 -1.39 17.24
C PHE A 140 -5.39 -1.15 18.71
N GLU A 141 -5.97 -2.14 19.39
CA GLU A 141 -5.95 -2.22 20.83
C GLU A 141 -4.55 -2.69 21.27
N PRO A 142 -3.81 -1.90 22.07
CA PRO A 142 -2.38 -2.13 22.30
C PRO A 142 -2.05 -3.36 23.16
N ILE A 143 -2.96 -3.80 24.02
CA ILE A 143 -2.70 -4.92 24.95
C ILE A 143 -2.81 -6.25 24.21
N SER A 144 -3.83 -6.39 23.37
CA SER A 144 -4.07 -7.63 22.61
C SER A 144 -3.44 -7.63 21.22
N GLY A 145 -3.12 -6.45 20.67
CA GLY A 145 -2.74 -6.30 19.27
C GLY A 145 -3.91 -6.46 18.29
N THR A 146 -5.13 -6.48 18.79
CA THR A 146 -6.33 -6.69 17.94
C THR A 146 -6.63 -5.45 17.13
N PRO A 147 -6.83 -5.55 15.81
CA PRO A 147 -7.32 -4.43 15.00
C PRO A 147 -8.80 -4.16 15.32
N VAL A 148 -9.09 -2.96 15.81
CA VAL A 148 -10.45 -2.52 16.17
C VAL A 148 -11.17 -1.95 14.97
N ARG A 149 -10.46 -1.22 14.13
CA ARG A 149 -10.99 -0.61 12.92
C ARG A 149 -9.91 -0.39 11.89
N ALA A 150 -10.23 -0.71 10.65
CA ALA A 150 -9.40 -0.41 9.49
C ALA A 150 -10.19 0.44 8.48
N GLN A 151 -9.52 1.43 7.90
CA GLN A 151 -10.03 2.23 6.80
C GLN A 151 -8.98 2.20 5.70
N LEU A 152 -9.16 1.32 4.73
CA LEU A 152 -8.28 1.20 3.58
C LEU A 152 -8.75 2.13 2.47
N ARG A 153 -7.87 3.01 2.00
CA ARG A 153 -8.09 3.93 0.89
C ARG A 153 -6.95 3.78 -0.09
N ILE A 154 -7.26 3.21 -1.22
CA ILE A 154 -6.31 2.93 -2.29
C ILE A 154 -6.90 3.37 -3.62
N GLN A 155 -6.03 3.63 -4.57
CA GLN A 155 -6.38 3.93 -5.96
C GLN A 155 -5.64 2.98 -6.87
N LEU A 156 -6.38 2.37 -7.78
CA LEU A 156 -5.83 1.62 -8.91
C LEU A 156 -5.82 2.54 -10.14
N SER A 157 -4.72 2.52 -10.85
CA SER A 157 -4.53 3.33 -12.05
C SER A 157 -3.89 2.49 -13.13
N THR A 158 -4.25 2.75 -14.38
CA THR A 158 -3.63 2.13 -15.55
C THR A 158 -3.16 3.19 -16.53
N ASN A 159 -2.19 2.84 -17.37
CA ASN A 159 -1.78 3.68 -18.47
C ASN A 159 -2.81 3.52 -19.60
N ALA A 160 -3.56 4.58 -19.88
CA ALA A 160 -4.41 4.65 -21.04
C ALA A 160 -3.66 5.38 -22.18
N TRP A 161 -3.47 4.72 -23.28
CA TRP A 161 -3.03 5.37 -24.52
C TRP A 161 -4.28 6.00 -25.16
N ILE A 162 -4.39 7.31 -25.10
CA ILE A 162 -5.35 8.04 -25.92
C ILE A 162 -4.68 8.12 -27.30
N ASP A 163 -5.05 7.21 -28.17
CA ASP A 163 -4.79 7.42 -29.60
C ASP A 163 -5.56 8.70 -29.98
N ARG A 164 -4.83 9.80 -30.14
CA ARG A 164 -5.41 11.00 -30.71
C ARG A 164 -5.75 10.59 -32.13
N LEU A 165 -7.00 10.20 -32.35
CA LEU A 165 -7.57 10.21 -33.69
C LEU A 165 -7.14 11.54 -34.31
N ARG A 166 -6.21 11.49 -35.26
CA ARG A 166 -5.88 12.63 -36.07
C ARG A 166 -7.13 12.92 -36.88
N LEU A 167 -7.96 13.76 -36.32
CA LEU A 167 -9.01 14.38 -37.10
C LEU A 167 -8.27 15.21 -38.15
N ASN A 168 -8.38 14.82 -39.40
CA ASN A 168 -7.98 15.66 -40.50
C ASN A 168 -8.74 16.98 -40.42
N PRO A 169 -8.19 18.07 -40.94
CA PRO A 169 -8.88 19.38 -40.92
C PRO A 169 -10.29 19.36 -41.53
N ASP A 170 -10.60 18.32 -42.30
CA ASP A 170 -11.92 18.09 -42.93
C ASP A 170 -12.88 17.22 -42.04
N GLY A 171 -12.44 16.80 -40.85
CA GLY A 171 -13.27 16.01 -39.93
C GLY A 171 -13.32 14.51 -40.25
N SER A 172 -12.55 14.02 -41.21
CA SER A 172 -12.45 12.59 -41.52
C SER A 172 -11.45 11.87 -40.61
N THR A 173 -11.72 10.61 -40.24
CA THR A 173 -10.81 9.70 -39.55
C THR A 173 -10.15 8.76 -40.55
N GLU A 174 -8.82 8.62 -40.51
CA GLU A 174 -8.14 7.48 -41.15
C GLU A 174 -8.39 6.17 -40.41
#